data_574f0beacbcd86b26b80e89d2b0f1e42
#
_entry.id   574f0beacbcd86b26b80e89d2b0f1e42
#
_cell.length_a   1.000
_cell.length_b   1.000
_cell.length_c   1.000
_cell.angle_alpha   90.00
_cell.angle_beta   90.00
_cell.angle_gamma   90.00
#
_symmetry.space_group_name_H-M   'P 1'
#
loop_
_entity.id
_entity.type
_entity.pdbx_description
1 polymer ?
#
loop_
_entity_poly.entity_id
_entity_poly.type
_entity_poly.pdbx_seq_one_letter_code
_entity_poly.pdbx_strand_id
1 'polypeptide(L)'
;WADRIVSFLIYATIGYFLIELNNQFSIIRMRASMQTAIYFLLVTVCPKMHYLYTGDIVALGFLISIYFLFKSYQQTQAAGYLFYSFFFIGAGSILFPQFTILSVLWLLEAYRFQSLTPRSFCGALLGWMLPYWMLFGHAFFYNEMELFYRPFNQLLTIGEFFNLQILQPWELAILGYLLVMFIVSAVHCIAAGFEDKIRTRAYLQFL
;
A
#
# COMPACT_ATOMS: atom_id res chain seq x y z
N TRP A 1 -11.45 -20.97 13.37
CA TRP A 1 -12.33 -20.87 12.20
C TRP A 1 -12.62 -19.40 11.85
N ALA A 2 -12.91 -18.54 12.80
CA ALA A 2 -13.18 -17.12 12.57
C ALA A 2 -12.04 -16.43 11.83
N ASP A 3 -10.80 -16.64 12.25
CA ASP A 3 -9.61 -16.02 11.66
C ASP A 3 -9.44 -16.37 10.17
N ARG A 4 -9.74 -17.63 9.80
CA ARG A 4 -9.69 -18.07 8.40
C ARG A 4 -10.76 -17.42 7.53
N ILE A 5 -11.97 -17.24 8.09
CA ILE A 5 -13.05 -16.56 7.38
C ILE A 5 -12.71 -15.09 7.17
N VAL A 6 -12.18 -14.42 8.18
CA VAL A 6 -11.78 -13.01 8.09
C VAL A 6 -10.63 -12.84 7.09
N SER A 7 -9.61 -13.70 7.14
CA SER A 7 -8.51 -13.70 6.18
C SER A 7 -9.03 -13.89 4.75
N PHE A 8 -9.92 -14.85 4.52
CA PHE A 8 -10.53 -15.09 3.20
C PHE A 8 -11.30 -13.85 2.70
N LEU A 9 -12.07 -13.18 3.57
CA LEU A 9 -12.80 -11.96 3.22
C LEU A 9 -11.85 -10.83 2.84
N ILE A 10 -10.73 -10.67 3.56
CA ILE A 10 -9.71 -9.65 3.23
C ILE A 10 -9.10 -9.94 1.86
N TYR A 11 -8.69 -11.18 1.58
CA TYR A 11 -8.13 -11.55 0.27
C TYR A 11 -9.15 -11.39 -0.87
N ALA A 12 -10.42 -11.75 -0.63
CA ALA A 12 -11.48 -11.52 -1.60
C ALA A 12 -11.67 -10.03 -1.89
N THR A 13 -11.61 -9.19 -0.85
CA THR A 13 -11.72 -7.74 -0.97
C THR A 13 -10.52 -7.16 -1.72
N ILE A 14 -9.30 -7.61 -1.44
CA ILE A 14 -8.10 -7.22 -2.20
C ILE A 14 -8.26 -7.59 -3.68
N GLY A 15 -8.72 -8.82 -3.96
CA GLY A 15 -8.97 -9.26 -5.33
C GLY A 15 -10.00 -8.39 -6.06
N TYR A 16 -11.07 -8.01 -5.38
CA TYR A 16 -12.07 -7.08 -5.92
C TYR A 16 -11.46 -5.70 -6.21
N PHE A 17 -10.68 -5.13 -5.28
CA PHE A 17 -10.02 -3.85 -5.49
C PHE A 17 -9.02 -3.88 -6.64
N LEU A 18 -8.32 -4.98 -6.87
CA LEU A 18 -7.42 -5.14 -8.03
C LEU A 18 -8.19 -5.07 -9.36
N ILE A 19 -9.39 -5.69 -9.42
CA ILE A 19 -10.27 -5.59 -10.59
C ILE A 19 -10.70 -4.15 -10.79
N GLU A 20 -11.16 -3.50 -9.72
CA GLU A 20 -11.67 -2.13 -9.77
C GLU A 20 -10.58 -1.13 -10.19
N LEU A 21 -9.37 -1.26 -9.65
CA LEU A 21 -8.20 -0.47 -10.07
C LEU A 21 -7.94 -0.61 -11.57
N ASN A 22 -7.91 -1.84 -12.08
CA ASN A 22 -7.64 -2.03 -13.50
C ASN A 22 -8.79 -1.52 -14.39
N ASN A 23 -10.04 -1.68 -13.97
CA ASN A 23 -11.20 -1.19 -14.72
C ASN A 23 -11.27 0.34 -14.76
N GLN A 24 -10.99 1.02 -13.64
CA GLN A 24 -11.07 2.48 -13.57
C GLN A 24 -9.87 3.19 -14.21
N PHE A 25 -8.68 2.64 -14.01
CA PHE A 25 -7.44 3.33 -14.42
C PHE A 25 -6.80 2.72 -15.67
N SER A 26 -7.31 1.57 -16.14
CA SER A 26 -6.81 0.85 -17.34
C SER A 26 -5.28 0.67 -17.29
N ILE A 27 -4.78 0.22 -16.12
CA ILE A 27 -3.34 0.09 -15.84
C ILE A 27 -2.74 -1.00 -16.73
N ILE A 28 -3.43 -2.13 -16.82
CA ILE A 28 -2.97 -3.29 -17.59
C ILE A 28 -3.91 -3.51 -18.77
N ARG A 29 -3.34 -3.71 -19.97
CA ARG A 29 -4.09 -3.97 -21.20
C ARG A 29 -4.78 -5.35 -21.24
N MET A 30 -4.47 -6.21 -20.25
CA MET A 30 -5.09 -7.52 -20.09
C MET A 30 -6.42 -7.43 -19.35
N ARG A 31 -7.27 -8.46 -19.52
CA ARG A 31 -8.53 -8.56 -18.77
C ARG A 31 -8.24 -8.60 -17.27
N ALA A 32 -8.93 -7.79 -16.49
CA ALA A 32 -8.78 -7.71 -15.03
C ALA A 32 -8.92 -9.08 -14.34
N SER A 33 -9.70 -10.00 -14.90
CA SER A 33 -9.87 -11.36 -14.40
C SER A 33 -8.58 -12.19 -14.39
N MET A 34 -7.67 -12.00 -15.34
CA MET A 34 -6.38 -12.71 -15.36
C MET A 34 -5.47 -12.27 -14.21
N GLN A 35 -5.40 -10.97 -13.95
CA GLN A 35 -4.62 -10.41 -12.85
C GLN A 35 -5.09 -11.00 -11.51
N THR A 36 -6.41 -11.05 -11.31
CA THR A 36 -7.02 -11.56 -10.08
C THR A 36 -6.83 -13.08 -9.95
N ALA A 37 -6.90 -13.83 -11.06
CA ALA A 37 -6.62 -15.25 -11.05
C ALA A 37 -5.17 -15.55 -10.62
N ILE A 38 -4.19 -14.81 -11.14
CA ILE A 38 -2.78 -14.94 -10.72
C ILE A 38 -2.61 -14.59 -9.24
N TYR A 39 -3.27 -13.53 -8.78
CA TYR A 39 -3.25 -13.15 -7.36
C TYR A 39 -3.78 -14.28 -6.45
N PHE A 40 -4.96 -14.84 -6.75
CA PHE A 40 -5.51 -15.95 -5.96
C PHE A 40 -4.65 -17.21 -6.04
N LEU A 41 -4.03 -17.48 -7.20
CA LEU A 41 -3.10 -18.60 -7.34
C LEU A 41 -1.89 -18.41 -6.42
N LEU A 42 -1.30 -17.22 -6.37
CA LEU A 42 -0.18 -16.92 -5.46
C LEU A 42 -0.57 -17.05 -3.98
N VAL A 43 -1.76 -16.57 -3.60
CA VAL A 43 -2.27 -16.69 -2.23
C VAL A 43 -2.47 -18.16 -1.85
N THR A 44 -2.98 -19.00 -2.76
CA THR A 44 -3.21 -20.43 -2.47
C THR A 44 -1.93 -21.24 -2.35
N VAL A 45 -0.86 -20.85 -3.03
CA VAL A 45 0.45 -21.51 -2.96
C VAL A 45 1.14 -21.30 -1.62
N CYS A 46 0.82 -20.22 -0.89
CA CYS A 46 1.44 -19.88 0.38
C CYS A 46 0.55 -20.30 1.57
N PRO A 47 0.78 -21.49 2.21
CA PRO A 47 -0.08 -21.99 3.31
C PRO A 47 -0.14 -21.06 4.52
N LYS A 48 0.92 -20.29 4.78
CA LYS A 48 0.96 -19.31 5.88
C LYS A 48 -0.04 -18.18 5.73
N MET A 49 -0.43 -17.83 4.49
CA MET A 49 -1.41 -16.77 4.22
C MET A 49 -2.86 -17.16 4.57
N HIS A 50 -3.11 -18.41 5.01
CA HIS A 50 -4.46 -18.81 5.44
C HIS A 50 -4.82 -18.37 6.86
N TYR A 51 -3.89 -17.75 7.58
CA TYR A 51 -4.12 -17.16 8.91
C TYR A 51 -4.15 -15.64 8.79
N LEU A 52 -4.94 -15.02 9.65
CA LEU A 52 -5.03 -13.56 9.71
C LEU A 52 -3.72 -12.98 10.27
N TYR A 53 -3.01 -12.27 9.43
CA TYR A 53 -1.84 -11.48 9.84
C TYR A 53 -2.15 -9.99 9.80
N THR A 54 -1.52 -9.23 10.68
CA THR A 54 -1.60 -7.76 10.67
C THR A 54 -1.21 -7.18 9.31
N GLY A 55 -0.29 -7.85 8.60
CA GLY A 55 0.14 -7.47 7.25
C GLY A 55 -0.99 -7.47 6.21
N ASP A 56 -1.98 -8.37 6.35
CA ASP A 56 -3.10 -8.47 5.40
C ASP A 56 -3.99 -7.21 5.45
N ILE A 57 -4.22 -6.71 6.66
CA ILE A 57 -4.99 -5.48 6.90
C ILE A 57 -4.24 -4.27 6.33
N VAL A 58 -2.93 -4.23 6.55
CA VAL A 58 -2.07 -3.15 6.04
C VAL A 58 -1.98 -3.20 4.51
N ALA A 59 -1.89 -4.40 3.92
CA ALA A 59 -1.91 -4.56 2.46
C ALA A 59 -3.22 -4.06 1.85
N LEU A 60 -4.36 -4.35 2.47
CA LEU A 60 -5.66 -3.81 2.05
C LEU A 60 -5.67 -2.27 2.14
N GLY A 61 -5.23 -1.71 3.28
CA GLY A 61 -5.13 -0.26 3.48
C GLY A 61 -4.22 0.40 2.44
N PHE A 62 -3.09 -0.23 2.14
CA PHE A 62 -2.16 0.23 1.12
C PHE A 62 -2.79 0.27 -0.28
N LEU A 63 -3.54 -0.76 -0.66
CA LEU A 63 -4.24 -0.82 -1.93
C LEU A 63 -5.31 0.28 -2.04
N ILE A 64 -6.06 0.51 -0.96
CA ILE A 64 -7.04 1.61 -0.89
C ILE A 64 -6.34 2.97 -1.00
N SER A 65 -5.18 3.13 -0.38
CA SER A 65 -4.37 4.34 -0.48
C SER A 65 -3.96 4.62 -1.93
N ILE A 66 -3.47 3.61 -2.67
CA ILE A 66 -3.14 3.72 -4.10
C ILE A 66 -4.37 4.13 -4.92
N TYR A 67 -5.52 3.51 -4.64
CA TYR A 67 -6.77 3.83 -5.33
C TYR A 67 -7.13 5.32 -5.20
N PHE A 68 -7.06 5.88 -4.00
CA PHE A 68 -7.35 7.30 -3.78
C PHE A 68 -6.27 8.21 -4.37
N LEU A 69 -5.01 7.79 -4.34
CA LEU A 69 -3.92 8.53 -4.97
C LEU A 69 -4.13 8.64 -6.50
N PHE A 70 -4.47 7.53 -7.17
CA PHE A 70 -4.74 7.54 -8.60
C PHE A 70 -6.00 8.35 -8.96
N LYS A 71 -6.99 8.35 -8.08
CA LYS A 71 -8.20 9.16 -8.24
C LYS A 71 -7.93 10.66 -8.12
N SER A 72 -6.84 11.08 -7.48
CA SER A 72 -6.43 12.47 -7.37
C SER A 72 -5.79 13.02 -8.65
N TYR A 73 -5.46 12.19 -9.65
CA TYR A 73 -4.76 12.58 -10.87
C TYR A 73 -5.48 13.73 -11.59
N GLN A 74 -4.77 14.85 -11.76
CA GLN A 74 -5.26 16.07 -12.44
C GLN A 74 -6.59 16.62 -11.89
N GLN A 75 -6.93 16.35 -10.62
CA GLN A 75 -8.12 16.88 -9.99
C GLN A 75 -7.84 18.24 -9.34
N THR A 76 -8.65 19.25 -9.67
CA THR A 76 -8.56 20.59 -9.07
C THR A 76 -8.92 20.60 -7.59
N GLN A 77 -9.77 19.68 -7.15
CA GLN A 77 -10.18 19.50 -5.75
C GLN A 77 -9.71 18.16 -5.19
N ALA A 78 -8.41 17.92 -5.29
CA ALA A 78 -7.78 16.65 -4.85
C ALA A 78 -7.69 16.49 -3.32
N ALA A 79 -8.00 17.51 -2.53
CA ALA A 79 -7.76 17.52 -1.08
C ALA A 79 -8.41 16.33 -0.34
N GLY A 80 -9.64 15.96 -0.68
CA GLY A 80 -10.32 14.81 -0.08
C GLY A 80 -9.68 13.48 -0.47
N TYR A 81 -9.28 13.32 -1.72
CA TYR A 81 -8.64 12.09 -2.18
C TYR A 81 -7.26 11.91 -1.55
N LEU A 82 -6.47 12.97 -1.45
CA LEU A 82 -5.17 12.92 -0.78
C LEU A 82 -5.33 12.69 0.73
N PHE A 83 -6.35 13.30 1.36
CA PHE A 83 -6.66 13.02 2.77
C PHE A 83 -6.88 11.52 3.02
N TYR A 84 -7.76 10.86 2.24
CA TYR A 84 -8.02 9.43 2.40
C TYR A 84 -6.78 8.58 2.09
N SER A 85 -6.04 8.91 1.03
CA SER A 85 -4.82 8.19 0.67
C SER A 85 -3.80 8.23 1.82
N PHE A 86 -3.53 9.40 2.35
CA PHE A 86 -2.58 9.58 3.46
C PHE A 86 -3.08 9.04 4.80
N PHE A 87 -4.40 9.02 5.01
CA PHE A 87 -5.00 8.39 6.18
C PHE A 87 -4.67 6.89 6.26
N PHE A 88 -4.81 6.17 5.15
CA PHE A 88 -4.49 4.74 5.12
C PHE A 88 -2.99 4.47 5.27
N ILE A 89 -2.12 5.33 4.73
CA ILE A 89 -0.67 5.23 4.99
C ILE A 89 -0.36 5.51 6.46
N GLY A 90 -0.96 6.55 7.05
CA GLY A 90 -0.79 6.86 8.46
C GLY A 90 -1.27 5.72 9.37
N ALA A 91 -2.42 5.11 9.07
CA ALA A 91 -2.92 3.95 9.80
C ALA A 91 -1.98 2.73 9.65
N GLY A 92 -1.47 2.48 8.44
CA GLY A 92 -0.49 1.42 8.18
C GLY A 92 0.84 1.66 8.90
N SER A 93 1.27 2.92 9.03
CA SER A 93 2.53 3.28 9.70
C SER A 93 2.50 3.10 11.22
N ILE A 94 1.33 3.07 11.85
CA ILE A 94 1.20 2.70 13.27
C ILE A 94 1.55 1.22 13.47
N LEU A 95 1.13 0.35 12.54
CA LEU A 95 1.37 -1.09 12.61
C LEU A 95 2.77 -1.46 12.09
N PHE A 96 3.19 -0.80 11.01
CA PHE A 96 4.51 -0.96 10.38
C PHE A 96 5.14 0.41 10.16
N PRO A 97 5.99 0.88 11.06
CA PRO A 97 6.58 2.23 11.01
C PRO A 97 7.30 2.57 9.70
N GLN A 98 7.77 1.56 8.97
CA GLN A 98 8.39 1.70 7.65
C GLN A 98 7.49 2.38 6.61
N PHE A 99 6.16 2.24 6.75
CA PHE A 99 5.18 2.91 5.89
C PHE A 99 5.25 4.44 5.96
N THR A 100 5.84 4.99 7.03
CA THR A 100 6.10 6.43 7.11
C THR A 100 6.98 6.92 5.96
N ILE A 101 7.94 6.12 5.51
CA ILE A 101 8.83 6.46 4.37
C ILE A 101 8.01 6.58 3.08
N LEU A 102 6.98 5.75 2.91
CA LEU A 102 6.09 5.81 1.75
C LEU A 102 5.32 7.13 1.68
N SER A 103 5.06 7.81 2.81
CA SER A 103 4.37 9.10 2.79
C SER A 103 5.11 10.16 1.96
N VAL A 104 6.45 10.11 1.97
CA VAL A 104 7.30 10.99 1.13
C VAL A 104 7.14 10.64 -0.35
N LEU A 105 7.14 9.35 -0.69
CA LEU A 105 6.88 8.87 -2.06
C LEU A 105 5.50 9.32 -2.55
N TRP A 106 4.47 9.22 -1.71
CA TRP A 106 3.11 9.68 -2.04
C TRP A 106 3.03 11.18 -2.29
N LEU A 107 3.77 11.99 -1.55
CA LEU A 107 3.86 13.43 -1.80
C LEU A 107 4.53 13.73 -3.14
N LEU A 108 5.60 13.03 -3.47
CA LEU A 108 6.28 13.17 -4.77
C LEU A 108 5.34 12.80 -5.93
N GLU A 109 4.57 11.71 -5.79
CA GLU A 109 3.61 11.31 -6.82
C GLU A 109 2.40 12.26 -6.91
N ALA A 110 1.91 12.76 -5.79
CA ALA A 110 0.86 13.79 -5.80
C ALA A 110 1.33 15.07 -6.54
N TYR A 111 2.60 15.43 -6.41
CA TYR A 111 3.20 16.52 -7.17
C TYR A 111 3.26 16.18 -8.67
N ARG A 112 3.74 14.99 -9.05
CA ARG A 112 3.79 14.53 -10.45
C ARG A 112 2.40 14.44 -11.08
N PHE A 113 1.39 14.07 -10.32
CA PHE A 113 0.00 14.01 -10.76
C PHE A 113 -0.66 15.39 -10.89
N GLN A 114 0.06 16.47 -10.62
CA GLN A 114 -0.46 17.84 -10.63
C GLN A 114 -1.68 18.04 -9.72
N SER A 115 -1.78 17.22 -8.67
CA SER A 115 -2.85 17.26 -7.67
C SER A 115 -2.45 18.00 -6.39
N LEU A 116 -1.15 18.31 -6.24
CA LEU A 116 -0.61 18.95 -5.05
C LEU A 116 -0.82 20.46 -5.08
N THR A 117 -1.87 20.93 -4.43
CA THR A 117 -2.13 22.34 -4.13
C THR A 117 -1.88 22.61 -2.64
N PRO A 118 -1.71 23.85 -2.18
CA PRO A 118 -1.59 24.13 -0.73
C PRO A 118 -2.73 23.53 0.10
N ARG A 119 -3.95 23.58 -0.42
CA ARG A 119 -5.13 22.99 0.23
C ARG A 119 -5.07 21.47 0.27
N SER A 120 -4.64 20.82 -0.80
CA SER A 120 -4.53 19.36 -0.86
C SER A 120 -3.33 18.85 -0.03
N PHE A 121 -2.25 19.61 0.08
CA PHE A 121 -1.15 19.33 0.98
C PHE A 121 -1.59 19.34 2.46
N CYS A 122 -2.34 20.37 2.89
CA CYS A 122 -2.94 20.38 4.22
C CYS A 122 -3.87 19.18 4.44
N GLY A 123 -4.65 18.80 3.42
CA GLY A 123 -5.49 17.59 3.48
C GLY A 123 -4.67 16.32 3.69
N ALA A 124 -3.58 16.15 2.94
CA ALA A 124 -2.67 15.02 3.06
C ALA A 124 -2.03 14.94 4.46
N LEU A 125 -1.56 16.07 4.97
CA LEU A 125 -0.94 16.16 6.29
C LEU A 125 -1.93 15.82 7.41
N LEU A 126 -3.15 16.37 7.35
CA LEU A 126 -4.22 16.03 8.29
C LEU A 126 -4.60 14.56 8.21
N GLY A 127 -4.68 13.98 6.99
CA GLY A 127 -4.95 12.57 6.80
C GLY A 127 -3.89 11.69 7.46
N TRP A 128 -2.61 12.01 7.28
CA TRP A 128 -1.51 11.27 7.89
C TRP A 128 -1.46 11.42 9.42
N MET A 129 -1.72 12.61 9.95
CA MET A 129 -1.68 12.86 11.40
C MET A 129 -2.86 12.26 12.15
N LEU A 130 -4.03 12.11 11.53
CA LEU A 130 -5.26 11.72 12.20
C LEU A 130 -5.16 10.36 12.91
N PRO A 131 -4.60 9.28 12.31
CA PRO A 131 -4.42 8.01 13.01
C PRO A 131 -3.51 8.13 14.24
N TYR A 132 -2.45 8.93 14.15
CA TYR A 132 -1.57 9.20 15.31
C TYR A 132 -2.26 9.99 16.40
N TRP A 133 -3.13 10.92 16.02
CA TRP A 133 -3.95 11.65 16.99
C TRP A 133 -4.91 10.72 17.73
N MET A 134 -5.56 9.79 17.02
CA MET A 134 -6.41 8.78 17.63
C MET A 134 -5.62 7.88 18.57
N LEU A 135 -4.42 7.44 18.15
CA LEU A 135 -3.53 6.65 18.99
C LEU A 135 -3.10 7.42 20.27
N PHE A 136 -2.75 8.69 20.11
CA PHE A 136 -2.42 9.56 21.25
C PHE A 136 -3.60 9.69 22.23
N GLY A 137 -4.80 9.96 21.72
CA GLY A 137 -6.00 10.03 22.56
C GLY A 137 -6.24 8.74 23.34
N HIS A 138 -6.14 7.59 22.67
CA HIS A 138 -6.26 6.28 23.33
C HIS A 138 -5.18 6.08 24.39
N ALA A 139 -3.92 6.31 24.08
CA ALA A 139 -2.79 6.17 24.99
C ALA A 139 -2.92 7.09 26.23
N PHE A 140 -3.43 8.31 26.04
CA PHE A 140 -3.67 9.26 27.10
C PHE A 140 -4.77 8.80 28.06
N PHE A 141 -5.92 8.34 27.53
CA PHE A 141 -7.05 7.91 28.35
C PHE A 141 -6.76 6.64 29.17
N TYR A 142 -5.98 5.72 28.63
CA TYR A 142 -5.60 4.47 29.31
C TYR A 142 -4.28 4.57 30.09
N ASN A 143 -3.64 5.76 30.09
CA ASN A 143 -2.34 6.00 30.74
C ASN A 143 -1.22 5.06 30.23
N GLU A 144 -1.28 4.69 28.94
CA GLU A 144 -0.33 3.81 28.26
C GLU A 144 0.45 4.58 27.19
N MET A 145 1.15 5.65 27.61
CA MET A 145 1.89 6.51 26.67
C MET A 145 2.98 5.76 25.88
N GLU A 146 3.43 4.61 26.36
CA GLU A 146 4.39 3.77 25.67
C GLU A 146 3.87 3.30 24.30
N LEU A 147 2.57 3.04 24.15
CA LEU A 147 1.94 2.68 22.88
C LEU A 147 2.10 3.79 21.82
N PHE A 148 2.04 5.04 22.24
CA PHE A 148 2.23 6.18 21.32
C PHE A 148 3.68 6.32 20.87
N TYR A 149 4.66 6.09 21.76
CA TYR A 149 6.09 6.22 21.42
C TYR A 149 6.63 5.01 20.66
N ARG A 150 5.98 3.86 20.75
CA ARG A 150 6.42 2.60 20.14
C ARG A 150 6.73 2.70 18.63
N PRO A 151 5.87 3.25 17.75
CA PRO A 151 6.16 3.40 16.32
C PRO A 151 7.39 4.26 16.06
N PHE A 152 7.58 5.33 16.84
CA PHE A 152 8.73 6.23 16.68
C PHE A 152 10.05 5.56 17.12
N ASN A 153 10.03 4.84 18.23
CA ASN A 153 11.19 4.10 18.69
C ASN A 153 11.58 3.00 17.71
N GLN A 154 10.62 2.30 17.12
CA GLN A 154 10.87 1.29 16.10
C GLN A 154 11.47 1.88 14.82
N LEU A 155 11.14 3.12 14.43
CA LEU A 155 11.77 3.80 13.31
C LEU A 155 13.25 4.09 13.54
N LEU A 156 13.66 4.32 14.78
CA LEU A 156 15.07 4.59 15.13
C LEU A 156 15.93 3.33 15.11
N THR A 157 15.33 2.14 15.28
CA THR A 157 16.05 0.85 15.26
C THR A 157 16.10 0.24 13.86
N ILE A 158 16.65 0.97 12.89
CA ILE A 158 16.69 0.56 11.47
C ILE A 158 17.43 -0.78 11.23
N GLY A 159 18.33 -1.19 12.12
CA GLY A 159 19.15 -2.41 11.95
C GLY A 159 18.39 -3.73 11.94
N GLU A 160 17.13 -3.78 12.43
CA GLU A 160 16.37 -5.02 12.56
C GLU A 160 15.41 -5.28 11.36
N PHE A 161 15.29 -4.34 10.42
CA PHE A 161 14.31 -4.43 9.32
C PHE A 161 14.62 -5.51 8.28
N PHE A 162 15.86 -5.92 8.14
CA PHE A 162 16.30 -6.90 7.15
C PHE A 162 16.94 -8.14 7.78
N ASN A 163 16.30 -8.68 8.81
CA ASN A 163 16.80 -9.93 9.38
C ASN A 163 16.36 -11.13 8.52
N LEU A 164 17.09 -11.36 7.42
CA LEU A 164 16.87 -12.49 6.50
C LEU A 164 17.12 -13.84 7.14
N GLN A 165 17.76 -13.88 8.33
CA GLN A 165 18.07 -15.13 9.04
C GLN A 165 16.83 -15.80 9.65
N ILE A 166 15.71 -15.06 9.77
CA ILE A 166 14.44 -15.60 10.28
C ILE A 166 13.69 -16.40 9.20
N LEU A 167 14.00 -16.16 7.91
CA LEU A 167 13.31 -16.79 6.79
C LEU A 167 13.83 -18.21 6.55
N GLN A 168 12.91 -19.14 6.35
CA GLN A 168 13.23 -20.49 5.91
C GLN A 168 13.83 -20.45 4.48
N PRO A 169 14.74 -21.39 4.12
CA PRO A 169 15.39 -21.39 2.81
C PRO A 169 14.40 -21.37 1.61
N TRP A 170 13.25 -22.03 1.75
CA TRP A 170 12.23 -22.05 0.72
C TRP A 170 11.48 -20.70 0.61
N GLU A 171 11.30 -19.98 1.71
CA GLU A 171 10.70 -18.63 1.73
C GLU A 171 11.63 -17.63 1.04
N LEU A 172 12.93 -17.77 1.28
CA LEU A 172 13.96 -16.98 0.60
C LEU A 172 13.99 -17.25 -0.90
N ALA A 173 13.81 -18.50 -1.32
CA ALA A 173 13.72 -18.85 -2.74
C ALA A 173 12.48 -18.24 -3.42
N ILE A 174 11.31 -18.27 -2.75
CA ILE A 174 10.09 -17.63 -3.25
C ILE A 174 10.27 -16.11 -3.35
N LEU A 175 10.85 -15.48 -2.33
CA LEU A 175 11.12 -14.05 -2.32
C LEU A 175 12.08 -13.66 -3.46
N GLY A 176 13.15 -14.42 -3.68
CA GLY A 176 14.08 -14.23 -4.79
C GLY A 176 13.39 -14.36 -6.14
N TYR A 177 12.54 -15.39 -6.31
CA TYR A 177 11.77 -15.56 -7.54
C TYR A 177 10.82 -14.38 -7.80
N LEU A 178 10.07 -13.94 -6.79
CA LEU A 178 9.17 -12.78 -6.92
C LEU A 178 9.93 -11.50 -7.23
N LEU A 179 11.11 -11.30 -6.65
CA LEU A 179 11.95 -10.14 -6.93
C LEU A 179 12.44 -10.14 -8.38
N VAL A 180 12.90 -11.29 -8.90
CA VAL A 180 13.30 -11.42 -10.31
C VAL A 180 12.12 -11.14 -11.23
N MET A 181 10.95 -11.71 -10.95
CA MET A 181 9.72 -11.47 -11.73
C MET A 181 9.31 -10.00 -11.70
N PHE A 182 9.46 -9.34 -10.55
CA PHE A 182 9.19 -7.91 -10.41
C PHE A 182 10.14 -7.08 -11.27
N ILE A 183 11.45 -7.34 -11.23
CA ILE A 183 12.45 -6.62 -12.05
C ILE A 183 12.16 -6.80 -13.54
N VAL A 184 11.92 -8.03 -13.97
CA VAL A 184 11.61 -8.32 -15.39
C VAL A 184 10.33 -7.60 -15.83
N SER A 185 9.29 -7.62 -14.99
CA SER A 185 8.04 -6.92 -15.23
C SER A 185 8.23 -5.41 -15.30
N ALA A 186 8.99 -4.83 -14.37
CA ALA A 186 9.27 -3.40 -14.33
C ALA A 186 10.04 -2.94 -15.59
N VAL A 187 11.08 -3.68 -16.00
CA VAL A 187 11.84 -3.39 -17.23
C VAL A 187 10.92 -3.47 -18.47
N HIS A 188 10.10 -4.51 -18.56
CA HIS A 188 9.14 -4.65 -19.66
C HIS A 188 8.12 -3.52 -19.67
N CYS A 189 7.61 -3.12 -18.51
CA CYS A 189 6.63 -2.04 -18.35
C CYS A 189 7.21 -0.67 -18.77
N ILE A 190 8.47 -0.40 -18.40
CA ILE A 190 9.18 0.81 -18.82
C ILE A 190 9.39 0.80 -20.35
N ALA A 191 9.81 -0.33 -20.93
CA ALA A 191 10.05 -0.46 -22.35
C ALA A 191 8.75 -0.33 -23.18
N ALA A 192 7.65 -0.94 -22.74
CA ALA A 192 6.35 -0.89 -23.42
C ALA A 192 5.59 0.42 -23.16
N GLY A 193 5.89 1.11 -22.09
CA GLY A 193 5.17 2.34 -21.66
C GLY A 193 5.30 3.52 -22.62
N PHE A 194 6.23 3.49 -23.58
CA PHE A 194 6.38 4.55 -24.59
C PHE A 194 5.19 4.68 -25.54
N GLU A 195 4.44 3.58 -25.74
CA GLU A 195 3.26 3.55 -26.61
C GLU A 195 1.93 3.86 -25.85
N ASP A 196 1.98 3.98 -24.52
CA ASP A 196 0.80 4.16 -23.70
C ASP A 196 0.35 5.63 -23.62
N LYS A 197 -0.94 5.81 -23.30
CA LYS A 197 -1.52 7.14 -23.01
C LYS A 197 -0.76 7.79 -21.84
N ILE A 198 -0.58 9.09 -21.86
CA ILE A 198 0.14 9.88 -20.83
C ILE A 198 -0.34 9.54 -19.42
N ARG A 199 -1.64 9.38 -19.23
CA ARG A 199 -2.25 9.02 -17.94
C ARG A 199 -1.84 7.63 -17.45
N THR A 200 -1.93 6.62 -18.33
CA THR A 200 -1.52 5.24 -18.02
C THR A 200 -0.04 5.16 -17.72
N ARG A 201 0.79 5.91 -18.48
CA ARG A 201 2.22 6.02 -18.22
C ARG A 201 2.53 6.60 -16.84
N ALA A 202 1.80 7.64 -16.41
CA ALA A 202 1.97 8.22 -15.09
C ALA A 202 1.68 7.20 -13.96
N TYR A 203 0.64 6.38 -14.12
CA TYR A 203 0.31 5.34 -13.15
C TYR A 203 1.33 4.19 -13.14
N LEU A 204 1.81 3.77 -14.31
CA LEU A 204 2.81 2.70 -14.43
C LEU A 204 4.18 3.11 -13.89
N GLN A 205 4.54 4.39 -13.98
CA GLN A 205 5.79 4.91 -13.42
C GLN A 205 5.76 5.01 -11.89
N PHE A 206 4.58 4.99 -11.30
CA PHE A 206 4.41 4.97 -9.85
C PHE A 206 4.50 3.54 -9.29
N LEU A 207 3.90 2.54 -9.97
CA LEU A 207 3.92 1.13 -9.57
C LEU A 207 5.29 0.49 -9.74
#